data_7186e2f6a06084ace42a9121b57d3e19
#
_entry.id   7186e2f6a06084ace42a9121b57d3e19
#
_cell.length_a   1.000
_cell.length_b   1.000
_cell.length_c   1.000
_cell.angle_alpha   90.00
_cell.angle_beta   90.00
_cell.angle_gamma   90.00
#
_symmetry.space_group_name_H-M   'P 1'
#
loop_
_entity.id
_entity.type
_entity.pdbx_description
1 polymer ?
#
loop_
_entity_poly.entity_id
_entity_poly.type
_entity_poly.pdbx_seq_one_letter_code
_entity_poly.pdbx_strand_id
1 'polypeptide(L)'
;MQILNRVLLVSFALAVTSLPAAPSRVPIILDTDIGTDIDDAFALALVINSPELELLGVTTVAGDTQARARLAAKLLWEAGGTWRKVPVYAGEPEKPQPIEQTRWANGFTSSALHRSGAVDFMKSEINRRPGRVTIIAIGELTNVAALLKSDPSMAKQIKLIALMGGSIARGYAPDSKPEAEWNIKSNPEAAQTVFSAGVPLLMAPLDVTAMLQLDAAGRHRAFTHLTPLTNALTILYHLWGNETPTLFDPMAVAMLIDPSLSETQQLAIEVDAQGFTRVVEGKPANATVGMRTDPKRFFEFYLSRVAP
;
A
#
# COMPACT_ATOMS: atom_id res chain seq x y z
N MET A 1 55.02 -0.18 66.11
CA MET A 1 55.23 -0.51 64.68
C MET A 1 53.87 -0.87 64.12
N GLN A 2 53.11 0.12 63.61
CA GLN A 2 51.75 -0.05 63.09
C GLN A 2 51.85 -0.16 61.54
N ILE A 3 51.34 -1.31 61.04
CA ILE A 3 51.26 -1.61 59.62
C ILE A 3 49.86 -1.14 59.13
N LEU A 4 49.86 -0.08 58.31
CA LEU A 4 48.64 0.44 57.69
C LEU A 4 48.32 -0.39 56.43
N ASN A 5 47.27 -1.22 56.46
CA ASN A 5 46.72 -1.88 55.26
C ASN A 5 45.88 -0.88 54.44
N ARG A 6 46.36 -0.50 53.26
CA ARG A 6 45.59 0.27 52.26
C ARG A 6 44.79 -0.73 51.43
N VAL A 7 43.47 -0.73 51.58
CA VAL A 7 42.54 -1.41 50.68
C VAL A 7 42.33 -0.55 49.45
N LEU A 8 42.71 -1.06 48.28
CA LEU A 8 42.49 -0.42 46.98
C LEU A 8 41.10 -0.81 46.50
N LEU A 9 40.13 0.11 46.51
CA LEU A 9 38.80 -0.07 45.90
C LEU A 9 38.94 0.18 44.41
N VAL A 10 38.87 -0.87 43.60
CA VAL A 10 38.77 -0.77 42.12
C VAL A 10 37.29 -0.63 41.76
N SER A 11 36.88 0.55 41.39
CA SER A 11 35.52 0.83 40.84
C SER A 11 35.46 0.39 39.39
N PHE A 12 34.72 -0.69 39.14
CA PHE A 12 34.37 -1.11 37.75
C PHE A 12 33.21 -0.27 37.28
N ALA A 13 33.45 0.68 36.39
CA ALA A 13 32.41 1.40 35.68
C ALA A 13 31.87 0.49 34.55
N LEU A 14 30.66 -0.03 34.72
CA LEU A 14 29.91 -0.69 33.62
C LEU A 14 29.51 0.39 32.59
N ALA A 15 30.17 0.39 31.46
CA ALA A 15 29.73 1.14 30.31
C ALA A 15 28.45 0.46 29.74
N VAL A 16 27.30 1.05 30.01
CA VAL A 16 26.03 0.64 29.37
C VAL A 16 26.08 1.16 27.91
N THR A 17 26.47 0.29 26.98
CA THR A 17 26.32 0.58 25.55
C THR A 17 24.84 0.52 25.21
N SER A 18 24.23 1.66 24.99
CA SER A 18 22.86 1.73 24.43
C SER A 18 22.89 1.13 23.02
N LEU A 19 22.25 0.00 22.85
CA LEU A 19 21.95 -0.55 21.52
C LEU A 19 21.15 0.52 20.75
N PRO A 20 21.46 0.78 19.48
CA PRO A 20 20.65 1.68 18.65
C PRO A 20 19.22 1.16 18.64
N ALA A 21 18.26 2.03 18.92
CA ALA A 21 16.83 1.69 18.83
C ALA A 21 16.54 1.19 17.41
N ALA A 22 15.87 0.04 17.29
CA ALA A 22 15.41 -0.43 15.99
C ALA A 22 14.63 0.68 15.28
N PRO A 23 14.84 0.91 13.96
CA PRO A 23 14.11 1.94 13.23
C PRO A 23 12.61 1.75 13.44
N SER A 24 11.92 2.85 13.77
CA SER A 24 10.48 2.79 14.01
C SER A 24 9.76 2.43 12.71
N ARG A 25 8.93 1.37 12.75
CA ARG A 25 8.11 0.98 11.62
C ARG A 25 7.13 2.10 11.24
N VAL A 26 6.82 2.22 9.97
CA VAL A 26 5.80 3.14 9.48
C VAL A 26 4.43 2.50 9.67
N PRO A 27 3.54 3.03 10.53
CA PRO A 27 2.18 2.51 10.67
C PRO A 27 1.36 2.83 9.41
N ILE A 28 0.82 1.78 8.79
CA ILE A 28 0.07 1.89 7.55
C ILE A 28 -1.33 1.26 7.66
N ILE A 29 -2.27 1.79 6.89
CA ILE A 29 -3.53 1.15 6.51
C ILE A 29 -3.47 0.94 5.01
N LEU A 30 -3.77 -0.27 4.54
CA LEU A 30 -3.86 -0.59 3.13
C LEU A 30 -5.32 -0.54 2.70
N ASP A 31 -5.68 0.37 1.78
CA ASP A 31 -7.00 0.47 1.15
C ASP A 31 -6.90 -0.04 -0.29
N THR A 32 -7.66 -1.10 -0.63
CA THR A 32 -7.43 -1.95 -1.80
C THR A 32 -8.74 -2.41 -2.44
N ASP A 33 -8.77 -2.55 -3.75
CA ASP A 33 -9.83 -3.23 -4.49
C ASP A 33 -9.42 -4.63 -4.98
N ILE A 34 -8.62 -5.31 -4.16
CA ILE A 34 -8.07 -6.66 -4.39
C ILE A 34 -9.09 -7.62 -5.00
N GLY A 35 -8.67 -8.33 -6.03
CA GLY A 35 -9.43 -9.43 -6.62
C GLY A 35 -9.86 -9.21 -8.07
N THR A 36 -9.76 -7.99 -8.62
CA THR A 36 -10.04 -7.67 -10.03
C THR A 36 -8.76 -7.81 -10.85
N ASP A 37 -7.79 -6.90 -10.70
CA ASP A 37 -6.44 -7.15 -11.18
C ASP A 37 -5.68 -7.98 -10.13
N ILE A 38 -4.52 -8.48 -10.49
CA ILE A 38 -3.71 -9.35 -9.62
C ILE A 38 -2.74 -8.54 -8.75
N ASP A 39 -2.44 -7.33 -9.13
CA ASP A 39 -1.36 -6.51 -8.55
C ASP A 39 -1.63 -6.06 -7.11
N ASP A 40 -2.89 -5.89 -6.70
CA ASP A 40 -3.24 -5.72 -5.28
C ASP A 40 -2.72 -6.86 -4.40
N ALA A 41 -2.88 -8.12 -4.87
CA ALA A 41 -2.39 -9.29 -4.13
C ALA A 41 -0.85 -9.26 -4.03
N PHE A 42 -0.18 -8.84 -5.09
CA PHE A 42 1.27 -8.63 -5.09
C PHE A 42 1.69 -7.46 -4.20
N ALA A 43 0.88 -6.38 -4.11
CA ALA A 43 1.11 -5.25 -3.20
C ALA A 43 0.97 -5.68 -1.73
N LEU A 44 -0.09 -6.43 -1.39
CA LEU A 44 -0.25 -6.97 -0.04
C LEU A 44 0.88 -7.94 0.32
N ALA A 45 1.35 -8.76 -0.62
CA ALA A 45 2.51 -9.62 -0.40
C ALA A 45 3.80 -8.82 -0.13
N LEU A 46 4.01 -7.70 -0.81
CA LEU A 46 5.13 -6.80 -0.54
C LEU A 46 5.02 -6.19 0.86
N VAL A 47 3.83 -5.73 1.27
CA VAL A 47 3.58 -5.20 2.63
C VAL A 47 3.92 -6.25 3.68
N ILE A 48 3.45 -7.50 3.51
CA ILE A 48 3.71 -8.62 4.42
C ILE A 48 5.21 -8.89 4.60
N ASN A 49 5.99 -8.76 3.54
CA ASN A 49 7.43 -9.03 3.55
C ASN A 49 8.30 -7.78 3.76
N SER A 50 7.72 -6.66 4.21
CA SER A 50 8.44 -5.42 4.44
C SER A 50 8.48 -5.07 5.93
N PRO A 51 9.60 -5.36 6.62
CA PRO A 51 9.74 -5.13 8.06
C PRO A 51 9.72 -3.65 8.44
N GLU A 52 9.88 -2.74 7.48
CA GLU A 52 9.79 -1.28 7.65
C GLU A 52 8.35 -0.81 7.93
N LEU A 53 7.35 -1.63 7.59
CA LEU A 53 5.94 -1.31 7.70
C LEU A 53 5.29 -2.01 8.89
N GLU A 54 4.37 -1.31 9.55
CA GLU A 54 3.44 -1.85 10.54
C GLU A 54 2.04 -1.81 9.95
N LEU A 55 1.56 -2.94 9.42
CA LEU A 55 0.21 -3.03 8.88
C LEU A 55 -0.83 -3.04 10.00
N LEU A 56 -1.54 -1.92 10.18
CA LEU A 56 -2.59 -1.76 11.20
C LEU A 56 -3.87 -2.48 10.81
N GLY A 57 -4.16 -2.55 9.54
CA GLY A 57 -5.31 -3.22 8.96
C GLY A 57 -5.43 -3.00 7.47
N VAL A 58 -6.34 -3.74 6.86
CA VAL A 58 -6.71 -3.63 5.44
C VAL A 58 -8.16 -3.17 5.35
N THR A 59 -8.44 -2.24 4.46
CA THR A 59 -9.78 -1.82 4.10
C THR A 59 -10.03 -2.12 2.63
N THR A 60 -11.26 -2.46 2.26
CA THR A 60 -11.58 -2.78 0.87
C THR A 60 -12.59 -1.81 0.28
N VAL A 61 -12.47 -1.55 -0.99
CA VAL A 61 -13.23 -0.57 -1.75
C VAL A 61 -13.68 -1.16 -3.08
N ALA A 62 -14.62 -0.56 -3.75
CA ALA A 62 -15.18 -0.93 -5.04
C ALA A 62 -16.01 -2.23 -5.10
N GLY A 63 -17.21 -2.15 -5.65
CA GLY A 63 -18.07 -3.29 -5.95
C GLY A 63 -18.44 -4.14 -4.73
N ASP A 64 -18.18 -5.45 -4.77
CA ASP A 64 -18.40 -6.38 -3.62
C ASP A 64 -17.23 -6.30 -2.64
N THR A 65 -17.24 -5.25 -1.83
CA THR A 65 -16.21 -4.99 -0.80
C THR A 65 -16.09 -6.12 0.22
N GLN A 66 -17.18 -6.85 0.51
CA GLN A 66 -17.15 -7.98 1.44
C GLN A 66 -16.44 -9.20 0.84
N ALA A 67 -16.61 -9.46 -0.47
CA ALA A 67 -15.86 -10.51 -1.15
C ALA A 67 -14.38 -10.20 -1.21
N ARG A 68 -14.01 -8.92 -1.48
CA ARG A 68 -12.64 -8.44 -1.45
C ARG A 68 -12.02 -8.54 -0.04
N ALA A 69 -12.76 -8.16 0.99
CA ALA A 69 -12.31 -8.28 2.38
C ALA A 69 -12.05 -9.73 2.77
N ARG A 70 -12.89 -10.66 2.33
CA ARG A 70 -12.71 -12.11 2.50
C ARG A 70 -11.42 -12.59 1.82
N LEU A 71 -11.16 -12.11 0.60
CA LEU A 71 -9.96 -12.44 -0.16
C LEU A 71 -8.70 -11.93 0.56
N ALA A 72 -8.66 -10.66 0.95
CA ALA A 72 -7.55 -10.08 1.68
C ALA A 72 -7.29 -10.79 3.03
N ALA A 73 -8.36 -11.07 3.79
CA ALA A 73 -8.26 -11.78 5.06
C ALA A 73 -7.73 -13.22 4.89
N LYS A 74 -8.11 -13.91 3.81
CA LYS A 74 -7.57 -15.23 3.51
C LYS A 74 -6.11 -15.18 3.11
N LEU A 75 -5.70 -14.18 2.32
CA LEU A 75 -4.29 -14.01 1.95
C LEU A 75 -3.40 -13.75 3.18
N LEU A 76 -3.84 -12.89 4.10
CA LEU A 76 -3.20 -12.68 5.40
C LEU A 76 -3.18 -13.95 6.25
N TRP A 77 -4.22 -14.77 6.19
CA TRP A 77 -4.27 -16.04 6.91
C TRP A 77 -3.22 -17.04 6.40
N GLU A 78 -3.06 -17.14 5.08
CA GLU A 78 -2.03 -17.98 4.44
C GLU A 78 -0.61 -17.50 4.78
N ALA A 79 -0.38 -16.18 4.89
CA ALA A 79 0.90 -15.65 5.35
C ALA A 79 1.27 -16.09 6.77
N GLY A 80 0.27 -16.46 7.57
CA GLY A 80 0.48 -17.11 8.89
C GLY A 80 0.87 -16.14 10.01
N GLY A 81 1.26 -16.70 11.15
CA GLY A 81 1.79 -15.93 12.29
C GLY A 81 0.86 -14.81 12.76
N THR A 82 1.43 -13.63 12.97
CA THR A 82 0.70 -12.44 13.43
C THR A 82 -0.21 -11.85 12.37
N TRP A 83 0.01 -12.15 11.07
CA TRP A 83 -0.80 -11.68 9.95
C TRP A 83 -2.25 -12.14 10.05
N ARG A 84 -2.50 -13.32 10.62
CA ARG A 84 -3.85 -13.85 10.88
C ARG A 84 -4.71 -12.97 11.78
N LYS A 85 -4.10 -12.06 12.53
CA LYS A 85 -4.77 -11.14 13.46
C LYS A 85 -4.94 -9.74 12.90
N VAL A 86 -4.36 -9.43 11.76
CA VAL A 86 -4.53 -8.13 11.11
C VAL A 86 -5.98 -7.96 10.70
N PRO A 87 -6.68 -6.92 11.18
CA PRO A 87 -8.09 -6.74 10.89
C PRO A 87 -8.30 -6.31 9.43
N VAL A 88 -9.37 -6.84 8.83
CA VAL A 88 -9.79 -6.50 7.48
C VAL A 88 -11.23 -6.01 7.52
N TYR A 89 -11.47 -4.78 7.06
CA TYR A 89 -12.78 -4.14 7.06
C TYR A 89 -13.27 -3.90 5.64
N ALA A 90 -14.50 -4.35 5.35
CA ALA A 90 -15.16 -3.97 4.10
C ALA A 90 -15.62 -2.51 4.16
N GLY A 91 -15.40 -1.78 3.07
CA GLY A 91 -16.04 -0.49 2.84
C GLY A 91 -17.50 -0.64 2.42
N GLU A 92 -18.15 0.48 2.12
CA GLU A 92 -19.51 0.45 1.60
C GLU A 92 -19.55 -0.30 0.27
N PRO A 93 -20.48 -1.24 0.10
CA PRO A 93 -20.59 -2.00 -1.13
C PRO A 93 -21.19 -1.12 -2.24
N GLU A 94 -20.68 -1.35 -3.44
CA GLU A 94 -21.24 -0.77 -4.66
C GLU A 94 -21.91 -1.86 -5.50
N LYS A 95 -22.32 -1.51 -6.71
CA LYS A 95 -22.94 -2.48 -7.63
C LYS A 95 -21.99 -3.65 -7.86
N PRO A 96 -22.39 -4.88 -7.49
CA PRO A 96 -21.51 -6.04 -7.61
C PRO A 96 -21.12 -6.28 -9.07
N GLN A 97 -19.84 -6.59 -9.27
CA GLN A 97 -19.31 -7.12 -10.52
C GLN A 97 -18.64 -8.47 -10.22
N PRO A 98 -18.61 -9.40 -11.19
CA PRO A 98 -17.87 -10.64 -11.02
C PRO A 98 -16.38 -10.35 -10.72
N ILE A 99 -15.86 -10.98 -9.67
CA ILE A 99 -14.47 -10.85 -9.25
C ILE A 99 -13.89 -12.25 -9.14
N GLU A 100 -13.19 -12.69 -10.18
CA GLU A 100 -12.79 -14.10 -10.34
C GLU A 100 -11.92 -14.61 -9.20
N GLN A 101 -11.00 -13.81 -8.71
CA GLN A 101 -10.08 -14.20 -7.65
C GLN A 101 -10.79 -14.47 -6.31
N THR A 102 -11.97 -13.86 -6.08
CA THR A 102 -12.72 -14.06 -4.84
C THR A 102 -13.25 -15.49 -4.67
N ARG A 103 -13.32 -16.28 -5.76
CA ARG A 103 -13.66 -17.70 -5.71
C ARG A 103 -12.75 -18.49 -4.77
N TRP A 104 -11.45 -18.14 -4.72
CA TRP A 104 -10.50 -18.76 -3.81
C TRP A 104 -10.85 -18.56 -2.34
N ALA A 105 -11.51 -17.46 -2.01
CA ALA A 105 -11.89 -17.13 -0.63
C ALA A 105 -13.34 -17.49 -0.29
N ASN A 106 -14.07 -18.16 -1.17
CA ASN A 106 -15.46 -18.54 -0.90
C ASN A 106 -15.59 -19.36 0.38
N GLY A 107 -16.51 -18.95 1.26
CA GLY A 107 -16.72 -19.59 2.56
C GLY A 107 -15.65 -19.32 3.62
N PHE A 108 -14.58 -18.58 3.30
CA PHE A 108 -13.57 -18.24 4.31
C PHE A 108 -14.13 -17.31 5.37
N THR A 109 -13.82 -17.60 6.63
CA THR A 109 -14.18 -16.79 7.80
C THR A 109 -13.00 -16.70 8.76
N SER A 110 -12.86 -15.58 9.43
CA SER A 110 -11.92 -15.40 10.53
C SER A 110 -12.42 -14.32 11.49
N SER A 111 -11.90 -14.29 12.71
CA SER A 111 -12.21 -13.25 13.70
C SER A 111 -11.68 -11.88 13.30
N ALA A 112 -10.73 -11.82 12.39
CA ALA A 112 -10.14 -10.58 11.88
C ALA A 112 -10.94 -9.97 10.71
N LEU A 113 -11.95 -10.69 10.17
CA LEU A 113 -12.76 -10.24 9.03
C LEU A 113 -14.02 -9.50 9.53
N HIS A 114 -14.15 -8.24 9.16
CA HIS A 114 -15.28 -7.36 9.44
C HIS A 114 -16.02 -7.01 8.15
N ARG A 115 -17.34 -7.17 8.15
CA ARG A 115 -18.17 -7.02 6.95
C ARG A 115 -18.52 -5.58 6.58
N SER A 116 -18.07 -4.61 7.38
CA SER A 116 -18.31 -3.17 7.19
C SER A 116 -17.40 -2.38 8.13
N GLY A 117 -17.42 -1.05 8.05
CA GLY A 117 -16.77 -0.17 9.02
C GLY A 117 -15.35 0.25 8.62
N ALA A 118 -14.98 0.20 7.34
CA ALA A 118 -13.66 0.62 6.86
C ALA A 118 -13.32 2.07 7.28
N VAL A 119 -14.25 3.01 7.09
CA VAL A 119 -14.04 4.43 7.41
C VAL A 119 -13.89 4.64 8.91
N ASP A 120 -14.72 3.98 9.72
CA ASP A 120 -14.64 4.08 11.19
C ASP A 120 -13.33 3.47 11.72
N PHE A 121 -12.89 2.38 11.13
CA PHE A 121 -11.59 1.77 11.43
C PHE A 121 -10.45 2.74 11.10
N MET A 122 -10.41 3.30 9.89
CA MET A 122 -9.41 4.30 9.51
C MET A 122 -9.38 5.46 10.50
N LYS A 123 -10.56 6.04 10.79
CA LYS A 123 -10.70 7.15 11.75
C LYS A 123 -10.18 6.79 13.13
N SER A 124 -10.51 5.60 13.62
CA SER A 124 -10.06 5.12 14.93
C SER A 124 -8.54 4.99 15.01
N GLU A 125 -7.90 4.39 14.00
CA GLU A 125 -6.45 4.18 13.99
C GLU A 125 -5.68 5.50 13.84
N ILE A 126 -6.19 6.43 13.03
CA ILE A 126 -5.60 7.76 12.87
C ILE A 126 -5.70 8.56 14.18
N ASN A 127 -6.86 8.54 14.85
CA ASN A 127 -7.05 9.21 16.14
C ASN A 127 -6.15 8.64 17.25
N ARG A 128 -5.84 7.35 17.21
CA ARG A 128 -4.89 6.73 18.16
C ARG A 128 -3.44 7.14 17.91
N ARG A 129 -3.10 7.54 16.68
CA ARG A 129 -1.73 7.83 16.22
C ARG A 129 -1.67 9.09 15.35
N PRO A 130 -2.13 10.26 15.87
CA PRO A 130 -2.24 11.46 15.07
C PRO A 130 -0.90 11.87 14.44
N GLY A 131 -0.92 12.18 13.16
CA GLY A 131 0.25 12.59 12.38
C GLY A 131 1.25 11.45 12.10
N ARG A 132 0.89 10.18 12.36
CA ARG A 132 1.81 9.05 12.18
C ARG A 132 1.35 8.04 11.14
N VAL A 133 0.04 7.89 10.93
CA VAL A 133 -0.53 6.88 10.04
C VAL A 133 -0.39 7.31 8.59
N THR A 134 0.15 6.43 7.75
CA THR A 134 0.12 6.53 6.29
C THR A 134 -1.01 5.64 5.77
N ILE A 135 -1.84 6.17 4.87
CA ILE A 135 -2.79 5.36 4.11
C ILE A 135 -2.12 5.00 2.79
N ILE A 136 -2.05 3.71 2.47
CA ILE A 136 -1.67 3.23 1.13
C ILE A 136 -2.98 2.92 0.41
N ALA A 137 -3.36 3.76 -0.55
CA ALA A 137 -4.59 3.63 -1.32
C ALA A 137 -4.24 3.12 -2.73
N ILE A 138 -4.61 1.87 -3.01
CA ILE A 138 -4.30 1.18 -4.28
C ILE A 138 -5.57 0.74 -5.04
N GLY A 139 -6.74 1.18 -4.60
CA GLY A 139 -8.00 1.14 -5.33
C GLY A 139 -8.56 2.54 -5.51
N GLU A 140 -9.81 2.65 -5.89
CA GLU A 140 -10.49 3.94 -5.97
C GLU A 140 -10.52 4.64 -4.61
N LEU A 141 -10.50 5.96 -4.59
CA LEU A 141 -10.30 6.76 -3.37
C LEU A 141 -11.58 6.94 -2.52
N THR A 142 -12.62 6.11 -2.71
CA THR A 142 -13.94 6.26 -2.10
C THR A 142 -13.89 6.22 -0.57
N ASN A 143 -13.20 5.26 0.05
CA ASN A 143 -13.09 5.18 1.51
C ASN A 143 -12.32 6.37 2.10
N VAL A 144 -11.22 6.78 1.46
CA VAL A 144 -10.39 7.92 1.90
C VAL A 144 -11.17 9.22 1.80
N ALA A 145 -11.92 9.42 0.70
CA ALA A 145 -12.78 10.57 0.53
C ALA A 145 -13.92 10.61 1.57
N ALA A 146 -14.55 9.45 1.84
CA ALA A 146 -15.59 9.34 2.87
C ALA A 146 -15.05 9.69 4.27
N LEU A 147 -13.84 9.23 4.61
CA LEU A 147 -13.15 9.61 5.84
C LEU A 147 -12.99 11.13 5.96
N LEU A 148 -12.44 11.77 4.91
CA LEU A 148 -12.17 13.22 4.88
C LEU A 148 -13.46 14.06 4.85
N LYS A 149 -14.51 13.58 4.16
CA LYS A 149 -15.84 14.23 4.16
C LYS A 149 -16.53 14.11 5.53
N SER A 150 -16.40 12.96 6.20
CA SER A 150 -17.02 12.74 7.51
C SER A 150 -16.37 13.56 8.62
N ASP A 151 -15.09 13.84 8.50
CA ASP A 151 -14.32 14.63 9.45
C ASP A 151 -13.13 15.32 8.76
N PRO A 152 -13.30 16.56 8.29
CA PRO A 152 -12.21 17.29 7.62
C PRO A 152 -10.96 17.52 8.49
N SER A 153 -11.07 17.38 9.82
CA SER A 153 -9.92 17.51 10.70
C SER A 153 -8.91 16.35 10.54
N MET A 154 -9.36 15.21 9.99
CA MET A 154 -8.51 14.06 9.70
C MET A 154 -7.37 14.40 8.73
N ALA A 155 -7.57 15.36 7.82
CA ALA A 155 -6.53 15.82 6.91
C ALA A 155 -5.24 16.27 7.63
N LYS A 156 -5.36 16.85 8.83
CA LYS A 156 -4.21 17.26 9.64
C LYS A 156 -3.61 16.14 10.49
N GLN A 157 -4.32 15.01 10.60
CA GLN A 157 -3.93 13.87 11.43
C GLN A 157 -3.35 12.72 10.60
N ILE A 158 -3.60 12.68 9.30
CA ILE A 158 -2.98 11.72 8.38
C ILE A 158 -1.56 12.21 8.06
N LYS A 159 -0.57 11.33 8.20
CA LYS A 159 0.81 11.64 7.86
C LYS A 159 1.03 11.79 6.36
N LEU A 160 0.47 10.87 5.58
CA LEU A 160 0.68 10.75 4.14
C LEU A 160 -0.41 9.85 3.54
N ILE A 161 -0.82 10.13 2.32
CA ILE A 161 -1.53 9.18 1.48
C ILE A 161 -0.58 8.78 0.35
N ALA A 162 -0.12 7.53 0.35
CA ALA A 162 0.61 6.93 -0.76
C ALA A 162 -0.41 6.24 -1.65
N LEU A 163 -0.51 6.64 -2.92
CA LEU A 163 -1.54 6.12 -3.81
C LEU A 163 -0.96 5.60 -5.13
N MET A 164 -1.54 4.50 -5.63
CA MET A 164 -1.43 4.15 -7.03
C MET A 164 -2.60 4.79 -7.77
N GLY A 165 -2.29 5.61 -8.77
CA GLY A 165 -3.32 6.26 -9.57
C GLY A 165 -2.83 7.44 -10.37
N GLY A 166 -3.60 7.76 -11.41
CA GLY A 166 -3.36 8.90 -12.28
C GLY A 166 -2.32 8.68 -13.38
N SER A 167 -2.17 9.71 -14.21
CA SER A 167 -1.35 9.69 -15.42
C SER A 167 -0.93 11.12 -15.73
N ILE A 168 0.37 11.39 -15.80
CA ILE A 168 0.91 12.74 -15.98
C ILE A 168 1.41 12.95 -17.41
N ALA A 169 2.34 12.12 -17.88
CA ALA A 169 2.97 12.25 -19.18
C ALA A 169 2.69 11.06 -20.12
N ARG A 170 2.23 9.91 -19.57
CA ARG A 170 1.93 8.71 -20.38
C ARG A 170 0.70 7.97 -19.86
N GLY A 171 0.05 7.20 -20.76
CA GLY A 171 -1.03 6.28 -20.39
C GLY A 171 -0.54 4.84 -20.20
N TYR A 172 -1.47 3.86 -20.33
CA TYR A 172 -1.19 2.45 -20.12
C TYR A 172 -0.24 1.84 -21.16
N ALA A 173 -0.47 2.16 -22.45
CA ALA A 173 0.37 1.61 -23.51
C ALA A 173 1.70 2.36 -23.63
N PRO A 174 2.77 1.70 -24.14
CA PRO A 174 3.99 2.39 -24.50
C PRO A 174 3.70 3.59 -25.41
N ASP A 175 4.32 4.72 -25.13
CA ASP A 175 4.19 5.98 -25.92
C ASP A 175 2.76 6.54 -26.06
N SER A 176 1.80 6.03 -25.29
CA SER A 176 0.45 6.61 -25.26
C SER A 176 0.43 7.94 -24.49
N LYS A 177 -0.54 8.78 -24.86
CA LYS A 177 -0.79 10.04 -24.14
C LYS A 177 -1.37 9.78 -22.76
N PRO A 178 -1.31 10.75 -21.83
CA PRO A 178 -1.99 10.65 -20.55
C PRO A 178 -3.45 10.25 -20.67
N GLU A 179 -3.88 9.36 -19.82
CA GLU A 179 -5.23 8.80 -19.79
C GLU A 179 -5.89 9.05 -18.43
N ALA A 180 -7.21 8.97 -18.36
CA ALA A 180 -7.92 8.87 -17.10
C ALA A 180 -7.65 7.48 -16.51
N GLU A 181 -6.73 7.41 -15.54
CA GLU A 181 -6.31 6.17 -14.93
C GLU A 181 -7.45 5.56 -14.08
N TRP A 182 -7.49 4.23 -13.98
CA TRP A 182 -8.63 3.48 -13.46
C TRP A 182 -9.06 3.89 -12.05
N ASN A 183 -8.15 3.95 -11.08
CA ASN A 183 -8.46 4.28 -9.69
C ASN A 183 -9.00 5.71 -9.54
N ILE A 184 -8.53 6.62 -10.37
CA ILE A 184 -8.98 8.01 -10.36
C ILE A 184 -10.31 8.16 -11.10
N LYS A 185 -10.46 7.55 -12.29
CA LYS A 185 -11.67 7.70 -13.11
C LYS A 185 -12.88 6.92 -12.60
N SER A 186 -12.65 5.88 -11.76
CA SER A 186 -13.73 5.09 -11.18
C SER A 186 -14.58 5.92 -10.23
N ASN A 187 -13.97 6.88 -9.51
CA ASN A 187 -14.70 7.85 -8.69
C ASN A 187 -13.98 9.21 -8.71
N PRO A 188 -14.16 10.03 -9.78
CA PRO A 188 -13.49 11.33 -9.90
C PRO A 188 -13.80 12.28 -8.75
N GLU A 189 -15.04 12.28 -8.22
CA GLU A 189 -15.43 13.11 -7.08
C GLU A 189 -14.68 12.74 -5.80
N ALA A 190 -14.50 11.46 -5.53
CA ALA A 190 -13.68 10.99 -4.42
C ALA A 190 -12.22 11.43 -4.59
N ALA A 191 -11.67 11.26 -5.79
CA ALA A 191 -10.31 11.69 -6.10
C ALA A 191 -10.15 13.21 -5.93
N GLN A 192 -11.07 14.04 -6.43
CA GLN A 192 -11.08 15.48 -6.22
C GLN A 192 -11.06 15.85 -4.74
N THR A 193 -11.85 15.15 -3.92
CA THR A 193 -11.89 15.34 -2.47
C THR A 193 -10.52 15.09 -1.84
N VAL A 194 -9.87 13.98 -2.19
CA VAL A 194 -8.56 13.59 -1.63
C VAL A 194 -7.47 14.56 -2.07
N PHE A 195 -7.40 14.90 -3.37
CA PHE A 195 -6.37 15.79 -3.90
C PHE A 195 -6.49 17.23 -3.42
N SER A 196 -7.68 17.66 -2.99
CA SER A 196 -7.92 19.01 -2.44
C SER A 196 -7.88 19.09 -0.92
N ALA A 197 -7.77 17.97 -0.21
CA ALA A 197 -7.89 17.92 1.25
C ALA A 197 -6.69 18.51 2.02
N GLY A 198 -5.56 18.75 1.35
CA GLY A 198 -4.34 19.27 1.98
C GLY A 198 -3.52 18.22 2.75
N VAL A 199 -3.83 16.93 2.59
CA VAL A 199 -2.96 15.84 3.06
C VAL A 199 -1.79 15.70 2.10
N PRO A 200 -0.54 15.51 2.56
CA PRO A 200 0.57 15.20 1.67
C PRO A 200 0.30 13.92 0.86
N LEU A 201 0.54 13.95 -0.45
CA LEU A 201 0.36 12.81 -1.35
C LEU A 201 1.70 12.29 -1.85
N LEU A 202 1.87 10.96 -1.89
CA LEU A 202 2.91 10.25 -2.65
C LEU A 202 2.21 9.45 -3.74
N MET A 203 2.41 9.85 -4.99
CA MET A 203 1.65 9.34 -6.13
C MET A 203 2.54 8.46 -7.01
N ALA A 204 2.11 7.23 -7.26
CA ALA A 204 2.68 6.30 -8.23
C ALA A 204 1.75 6.24 -9.47
N PRO A 205 1.90 7.17 -10.45
CA PRO A 205 1.05 7.22 -11.63
C PRO A 205 1.49 6.19 -12.67
N LEU A 206 0.75 6.09 -13.79
CA LEU A 206 1.10 5.25 -14.94
C LEU A 206 2.53 5.53 -15.46
N ASP A 207 3.04 6.73 -15.22
CA ASP A 207 4.40 7.15 -15.58
C ASP A 207 5.50 6.25 -15.01
N VAL A 208 5.26 5.66 -13.85
CA VAL A 208 6.20 4.75 -13.17
C VAL A 208 5.68 3.33 -13.01
N THR A 209 4.42 3.07 -13.32
CA THR A 209 3.80 1.76 -13.08
C THR A 209 3.54 0.96 -14.34
N ALA A 210 3.12 1.59 -15.44
CA ALA A 210 2.67 0.89 -16.64
C ALA A 210 3.75 0.03 -17.34
N MET A 211 5.04 0.25 -17.05
CA MET A 211 6.14 -0.56 -17.58
C MET A 211 6.56 -1.72 -16.66
N LEU A 212 5.97 -1.85 -15.48
CA LEU A 212 6.38 -2.85 -14.49
C LEU A 212 5.73 -4.22 -14.76
N GLN A 213 6.01 -4.76 -15.92
CA GLN A 213 5.50 -6.07 -16.34
C GLN A 213 6.36 -7.20 -15.75
N LEU A 214 5.76 -8.03 -14.90
CA LEU A 214 6.43 -9.20 -14.31
C LEU A 214 6.63 -10.26 -15.39
N ASP A 215 7.84 -10.35 -15.90
CA ASP A 215 8.22 -11.26 -16.98
C ASP A 215 8.15 -12.76 -16.57
N ALA A 216 8.35 -13.65 -17.53
CA ALA A 216 8.31 -15.09 -17.29
C ALA A 216 9.33 -15.57 -16.23
N ALA A 217 10.52 -14.97 -16.18
CA ALA A 217 11.55 -15.31 -15.19
C ALA A 217 11.13 -14.85 -13.78
N GLY A 218 10.60 -13.64 -13.65
CA GLY A 218 10.07 -13.12 -12.40
C GLY A 218 8.87 -13.93 -11.89
N ARG A 219 7.93 -14.30 -12.79
CA ARG A 219 6.81 -15.19 -12.46
C ARG A 219 7.29 -16.55 -11.98
N HIS A 220 8.24 -17.14 -12.71
CA HIS A 220 8.83 -18.43 -12.33
C HIS A 220 9.42 -18.34 -10.92
N ARG A 221 10.25 -17.34 -10.65
CA ARG A 221 10.86 -17.14 -9.32
C ARG A 221 9.80 -16.98 -8.22
N ALA A 222 8.79 -16.14 -8.44
CA ALA A 222 7.73 -15.91 -7.46
C ALA A 222 6.93 -17.19 -7.16
N PHE A 223 6.54 -17.94 -8.19
CA PHE A 223 5.64 -19.08 -8.05
C PHE A 223 6.34 -20.39 -7.65
N THR A 224 7.66 -20.51 -7.86
CA THR A 224 8.43 -21.66 -7.41
C THR A 224 9.10 -21.47 -6.04
N HIS A 225 8.91 -20.32 -5.40
CA HIS A 225 9.43 -20.08 -4.06
C HIS A 225 8.72 -20.93 -2.97
N LEU A 226 7.51 -21.41 -3.24
CA LEU A 226 6.76 -22.42 -2.49
C LEU A 226 6.50 -22.10 -1.02
N THR A 227 6.38 -20.83 -0.65
CA THR A 227 5.82 -20.44 0.65
C THR A 227 4.28 -20.48 0.59
N PRO A 228 3.57 -20.57 1.72
CA PRO A 228 2.11 -20.47 1.71
C PRO A 228 1.61 -19.19 1.01
N LEU A 229 2.30 -18.06 1.19
CA LEU A 229 1.97 -16.78 0.55
C LEU A 229 2.17 -16.84 -0.96
N THR A 230 3.32 -17.30 -1.45
CA THR A 230 3.57 -17.40 -2.90
C THR A 230 2.71 -18.47 -3.58
N ASN A 231 2.35 -19.54 -2.88
CA ASN A 231 1.37 -20.52 -3.36
C ASN A 231 -0.03 -19.88 -3.51
N ALA A 232 -0.43 -19.03 -2.55
CA ALA A 232 -1.68 -18.28 -2.67
C ALA A 232 -1.65 -17.31 -3.87
N LEU A 233 -0.54 -16.57 -4.06
CA LEU A 233 -0.37 -15.71 -5.24
C LEU A 233 -0.46 -16.50 -6.55
N THR A 234 0.10 -17.71 -6.59
CA THR A 234 0.01 -18.61 -7.76
C THR A 234 -1.43 -18.97 -8.08
N ILE A 235 -2.24 -19.31 -7.06
CA ILE A 235 -3.66 -19.61 -7.24
C ILE A 235 -4.40 -18.38 -7.76
N LEU A 236 -4.18 -17.21 -7.16
CA LEU A 236 -4.83 -15.97 -7.56
C LEU A 236 -4.45 -15.56 -8.99
N TYR A 237 -3.18 -15.74 -9.37
CA TYR A 237 -2.70 -15.53 -10.73
C TYR A 237 -3.45 -16.38 -11.75
N HIS A 238 -3.64 -17.67 -11.47
CA HIS A 238 -4.40 -18.55 -12.37
C HIS A 238 -5.88 -18.19 -12.43
N LEU A 239 -6.47 -17.67 -11.35
CA LEU A 239 -7.85 -17.20 -11.35
C LEU A 239 -8.00 -15.86 -12.09
N TRP A 240 -6.97 -15.00 -12.06
CA TRP A 240 -6.92 -13.76 -12.82
C TRP A 240 -6.88 -14.02 -14.34
N GLY A 241 -6.17 -15.07 -14.78
CA GLY A 241 -6.30 -15.65 -16.11
C GLY A 241 -5.54 -14.94 -17.24
N ASN A 242 -4.77 -13.88 -16.96
CA ASN A 242 -3.90 -13.25 -17.96
C ASN A 242 -2.44 -13.70 -17.77
N GLU A 243 -1.61 -13.51 -18.80
CA GLU A 243 -0.26 -14.04 -18.78
C GLU A 243 0.70 -13.16 -17.98
N THR A 244 0.73 -11.88 -18.26
CA THR A 244 1.77 -10.99 -17.73
C THR A 244 1.17 -9.92 -16.80
N PRO A 245 1.34 -10.05 -15.48
CA PRO A 245 0.93 -9.02 -14.54
C PRO A 245 1.74 -7.74 -14.72
N THR A 246 1.09 -6.60 -14.70
CA THR A 246 1.75 -5.31 -14.48
C THR A 246 1.63 -4.96 -13.01
N LEU A 247 2.73 -4.73 -12.32
CA LEU A 247 2.76 -4.47 -10.89
C LEU A 247 2.56 -2.97 -10.60
N PHE A 248 1.34 -2.46 -10.91
CA PHE A 248 1.00 -1.06 -10.68
C PHE A 248 1.07 -0.73 -9.17
N ASP A 249 0.28 -1.40 -8.38
CA ASP A 249 0.09 -1.15 -6.94
C ASP A 249 1.33 -1.39 -6.09
N PRO A 250 2.14 -2.44 -6.34
CA PRO A 250 3.37 -2.64 -5.60
C PRO A 250 4.33 -1.46 -5.67
N MET A 251 4.25 -0.62 -6.73
CA MET A 251 5.10 0.56 -6.87
C MET A 251 4.76 1.64 -5.83
N ALA A 252 3.49 1.85 -5.49
CA ALA A 252 3.10 2.78 -4.43
C ALA A 252 3.65 2.35 -3.06
N VAL A 253 3.63 1.05 -2.78
CA VAL A 253 4.24 0.46 -1.58
C VAL A 253 5.76 0.60 -1.61
N ALA A 254 6.39 0.29 -2.75
CA ALA A 254 7.84 0.34 -2.92
C ALA A 254 8.41 1.76 -2.75
N MET A 255 7.76 2.76 -3.33
CA MET A 255 8.16 4.18 -3.19
C MET A 255 8.08 4.67 -1.74
N LEU A 256 7.15 4.15 -0.93
CA LEU A 256 7.07 4.48 0.49
C LEU A 256 8.23 3.87 1.28
N ILE A 257 8.68 2.67 0.91
CA ILE A 257 9.77 1.95 1.59
C ILE A 257 11.14 2.48 1.16
N ASP A 258 11.35 2.59 -0.15
CA ASP A 258 12.59 3.08 -0.76
C ASP A 258 12.27 4.16 -1.82
N PRO A 259 12.26 5.45 -1.42
CA PRO A 259 12.00 6.55 -2.35
C PRO A 259 12.98 6.63 -3.53
N SER A 260 14.14 5.99 -3.43
CA SER A 260 15.14 5.98 -4.50
C SER A 260 14.77 5.11 -5.71
N LEU A 261 13.68 4.32 -5.60
CA LEU A 261 13.16 3.51 -6.70
C LEU A 261 12.47 4.35 -7.78
N SER A 262 12.17 5.62 -7.50
CA SER A 262 11.57 6.53 -8.47
C SER A 262 12.21 7.91 -8.43
N GLU A 263 12.47 8.49 -9.58
CA GLU A 263 12.67 9.92 -9.70
C GLU A 263 11.33 10.61 -9.48
N THR A 264 11.25 11.58 -8.58
CA THR A 264 10.01 12.25 -8.22
C THR A 264 10.05 13.75 -8.48
N GLN A 265 8.88 14.34 -8.66
CA GLN A 265 8.69 15.79 -8.73
C GLN A 265 7.60 16.24 -7.76
N GLN A 266 7.75 17.46 -7.22
CA GLN A 266 6.71 18.13 -6.45
C GLN A 266 5.77 18.84 -7.42
N LEU A 267 4.54 18.40 -7.54
CA LEU A 267 3.56 18.93 -8.48
C LEU A 267 2.26 19.34 -7.78
N ALA A 268 1.62 20.37 -8.30
CA ALA A 268 0.24 20.67 -7.97
C ALA A 268 -0.67 19.89 -8.93
N ILE A 269 -1.40 18.92 -8.41
CA ILE A 269 -2.27 18.04 -9.19
C ILE A 269 -3.72 18.33 -8.84
N GLU A 270 -4.54 18.50 -9.87
CA GLU A 270 -6.00 18.52 -9.79
C GLU A 270 -6.59 17.37 -10.61
N VAL A 271 -7.78 16.93 -10.20
CA VAL A 271 -8.52 15.88 -10.90
C VAL A 271 -9.71 16.54 -11.61
N ASP A 272 -9.83 16.34 -12.91
CA ASP A 272 -10.99 16.84 -13.65
C ASP A 272 -12.22 15.91 -13.53
N ALA A 273 -13.37 16.37 -14.00
CA ALA A 273 -14.62 15.60 -13.91
C ALA A 273 -14.61 14.28 -14.70
N GLN A 274 -13.66 14.09 -15.61
CA GLN A 274 -13.45 12.88 -16.39
C GLN A 274 -12.43 11.93 -15.75
N GLY A 275 -11.83 12.31 -14.60
CA GLY A 275 -10.86 11.50 -13.90
C GLY A 275 -9.43 11.62 -14.44
N PHE A 276 -9.12 12.65 -15.20
CA PHE A 276 -7.73 12.94 -15.55
C PHE A 276 -7.04 13.69 -14.41
N THR A 277 -5.80 13.35 -14.14
CA THR A 277 -4.90 14.11 -13.27
C THR A 277 -4.18 15.18 -14.08
N ARG A 278 -4.35 16.45 -13.69
CA ARG A 278 -3.84 17.62 -14.39
C ARG A 278 -2.82 18.35 -13.54
N VAL A 279 -1.64 18.62 -14.10
CA VAL A 279 -0.66 19.51 -13.47
C VAL A 279 -1.15 20.95 -13.62
N VAL A 280 -1.19 21.69 -12.51
CA VAL A 280 -1.63 23.08 -12.48
C VAL A 280 -0.44 23.97 -12.12
N GLU A 281 -0.01 24.79 -13.08
CA GLU A 281 1.08 25.74 -12.86
C GLU A 281 0.67 26.86 -11.91
N GLY A 282 1.66 27.35 -11.14
CA GLY A 282 1.47 28.50 -10.25
C GLY A 282 0.76 28.19 -8.93
N LYS A 283 0.33 26.96 -8.68
CA LYS A 283 -0.19 26.51 -7.38
C LYS A 283 0.88 25.82 -6.55
N PRO A 284 0.78 25.88 -5.21
CA PRO A 284 1.63 25.08 -4.32
C PRO A 284 1.48 23.59 -4.61
N ALA A 285 2.57 22.84 -4.61
CA ALA A 285 2.54 21.38 -4.79
C ALA A 285 1.74 20.71 -3.66
N ASN A 286 0.88 19.76 -4.02
CA ASN A 286 0.14 18.91 -3.12
C ASN A 286 0.59 17.45 -3.18
N ALA A 287 1.40 17.07 -4.17
CA ALA A 287 1.84 15.70 -4.39
C ALA A 287 3.32 15.61 -4.74
N THR A 288 3.96 14.57 -4.17
CA THR A 288 5.24 14.02 -4.64
C THR A 288 4.91 12.94 -5.66
N VAL A 289 5.20 13.19 -6.92
CA VAL A 289 4.76 12.36 -8.04
C VAL A 289 5.94 11.59 -8.63
N GLY A 290 5.81 10.28 -8.78
CA GLY A 290 6.76 9.44 -9.50
C GLY A 290 6.75 9.76 -10.98
N MET A 291 7.90 10.12 -11.54
CA MET A 291 8.02 10.52 -12.95
C MET A 291 8.79 9.51 -13.79
N ARG A 292 9.72 8.78 -13.17
CA ARG A 292 10.53 7.77 -13.85
C ARG A 292 11.03 6.72 -12.88
N THR A 293 11.08 5.46 -13.32
CA THR A 293 11.64 4.32 -12.57
C THR A 293 12.48 3.45 -13.49
N ASP A 294 13.38 2.67 -12.90
CA ASP A 294 14.06 1.56 -13.56
C ASP A 294 13.34 0.25 -13.21
N PRO A 295 12.64 -0.39 -14.17
CA PRO A 295 11.94 -1.65 -13.94
C PRO A 295 12.82 -2.77 -13.39
N LYS A 296 14.08 -2.86 -13.85
CA LYS A 296 15.01 -3.88 -13.36
C LYS A 296 15.27 -3.70 -11.87
N ARG A 297 15.59 -2.47 -11.45
CA ARG A 297 15.83 -2.15 -10.04
C ARG A 297 14.59 -2.37 -9.18
N PHE A 298 13.40 -2.02 -9.70
CA PHE A 298 12.14 -2.31 -9.01
C PHE A 298 11.93 -3.82 -8.82
N PHE A 299 12.12 -4.64 -9.86
CA PHE A 299 11.94 -6.09 -9.74
C PHE A 299 13.01 -6.77 -8.87
N GLU A 300 14.24 -6.29 -8.86
CA GLU A 300 15.27 -6.73 -7.92
C GLU A 300 14.83 -6.47 -6.48
N PHE A 301 14.35 -5.26 -6.19
CA PHE A 301 13.79 -4.90 -4.89
C PHE A 301 12.59 -5.77 -4.52
N TYR A 302 11.60 -5.87 -5.41
CA TYR A 302 10.36 -6.59 -5.17
C TYR A 302 10.59 -8.09 -4.92
N LEU A 303 11.30 -8.76 -5.84
CA LEU A 303 11.52 -10.19 -5.77
C LEU A 303 12.47 -10.59 -4.63
N SER A 304 13.40 -9.74 -4.22
CA SER A 304 14.22 -9.99 -3.03
C SER A 304 13.43 -10.06 -1.73
N ARG A 305 12.21 -9.52 -1.70
CA ARG A 305 11.31 -9.52 -0.54
C ARG A 305 10.25 -10.61 -0.61
N VAL A 306 9.62 -10.76 -1.77
CA VAL A 306 8.48 -11.67 -1.94
C VAL A 306 8.93 -13.09 -2.25
N ALA A 307 10.04 -13.25 -2.93
CA ALA A 307 10.64 -14.54 -3.30
C ALA A 307 12.19 -14.46 -3.23
N PRO A 308 12.77 -14.30 -2.03
CA PRO A 308 14.20 -14.14 -1.82
C PRO A 308 15.05 -15.31 -2.30
#